data_f54ccd1f0f03a6c179b34a43bda5642e
#
_entry.id   f54ccd1f0f03a6c179b34a43bda5642e
#
_cell.length_a   1.000
_cell.length_b   1.000
_cell.length_c   1.000
_cell.angle_alpha   90.00
_cell.angle_beta   90.00
_cell.angle_gamma   90.00
#
_symmetry.space_group_name_H-M   'P 1'
#
loop_
_entity.id
_entity.type
_entity.pdbx_description
1 polymer ?
#
loop_
_entity_poly.entity_id
_entity_poly.type
_entity_poly.pdbx_seq_one_letter_code
_entity_poly.pdbx_strand_id
1 'polypeptide(L)'
;MAYQNFKLAIYCPAGFLKNAELAMLEKDLEFFKKHLDISKVYLETHRGADTVPREKMLKIKEFFEEKNIKTSGGITATVVFGNEELDYYRIFNTFCYTNQKHLEKLKEIVQHTASLFDEIILDDFFFTACTCPSCIRAKGNLSWSKFRLNLMTEVSREYVIKPAKSVNPDAKIIIKYPNWIESYQETGYNPQTQAEIFDYTYTGTETRDPAHTQQHLPRYASYSLLRWFENIKPGKNLGGWFDALDCIYNIGSYLEQANLTVFAKAKEITLFAFPYLRNSVFVPALGLQLQQLDEICKHIENPAGIPVYHPFNSHGEDHIYDYLGMTGIPFELTPHFQNSSTVFVTADSAHDTDILNKLKNHLLAGKDVVMTSGFLKAMQGKGIEDLTSVRVTDKKVLTNFFAIKTEVCSFSKYVYGKKEVLMPILEHRTNASWQEIVAISGENNFPVLMKDSFGKGTIYTLTVPENYSDFYNLPAEVLTEIRKVFMKNFDFYIEAGEKIAIFVYTNNTFIIESFLPYRTRVNLHIKDKNKKLIDPLKACELKISMISETENIYEINLEPASYRVLKLEN
;
A
#
# COMPACT_ATOMS: atom_id res chain seq x y z
N MET A 1 -21.73 -19.19 4.04
CA MET A 1 -22.61 -17.97 4.04
C MET A 1 -21.92 -16.95 3.18
N ALA A 2 -22.68 -16.22 2.36
CA ALA A 2 -22.11 -15.20 1.48
C ALA A 2 -21.51 -14.04 2.30
N TYR A 3 -20.31 -13.59 1.92
CA TYR A 3 -19.73 -12.36 2.49
C TYR A 3 -20.61 -11.17 2.08
N GLN A 4 -20.93 -10.31 3.03
CA GLN A 4 -21.87 -9.19 2.83
C GLN A 4 -21.17 -7.89 2.48
N ASN A 5 -19.92 -7.72 2.91
CA ASN A 5 -19.21 -6.45 2.84
C ASN A 5 -18.13 -6.40 1.75
N PHE A 6 -17.76 -7.53 1.18
CA PHE A 6 -16.85 -7.67 0.05
C PHE A 6 -17.20 -8.90 -0.79
N LYS A 7 -16.65 -8.97 -2.00
CA LYS A 7 -16.76 -10.15 -2.87
C LYS A 7 -15.44 -10.92 -2.86
N LEU A 8 -15.53 -12.23 -3.01
CA LEU A 8 -14.36 -13.08 -3.15
C LEU A 8 -14.28 -13.61 -4.58
N ALA A 9 -13.15 -13.35 -5.22
CA ALA A 9 -12.80 -13.86 -6.53
C ALA A 9 -11.57 -14.78 -6.45
N ILE A 10 -11.42 -15.67 -7.41
CA ILE A 10 -10.23 -16.49 -7.58
C ILE A 10 -9.76 -16.43 -9.02
N TYR A 11 -8.44 -16.38 -9.23
CA TYR A 11 -7.84 -16.31 -10.55
C TYR A 11 -7.40 -17.69 -11.04
N CYS A 12 -7.75 -18.02 -12.28
CA CYS A 12 -7.41 -19.29 -12.95
C CYS A 12 -6.46 -19.01 -14.12
N PRO A 13 -5.15 -19.30 -13.99
CA PRO A 13 -4.15 -19.05 -15.04
C PRO A 13 -4.38 -19.87 -16.31
N ALA A 14 -4.03 -19.30 -17.48
CA ALA A 14 -4.25 -19.90 -18.79
C ALA A 14 -3.61 -21.30 -18.95
N GLY A 15 -2.39 -21.47 -18.45
CA GLY A 15 -1.71 -22.79 -18.50
C GLY A 15 -2.44 -23.87 -17.72
N PHE A 16 -3.10 -23.53 -16.61
CA PHE A 16 -3.95 -24.46 -15.87
C PHE A 16 -5.24 -24.73 -16.66
N LEU A 17 -5.96 -23.71 -17.12
CA LEU A 17 -7.23 -23.84 -17.84
C LEU A 17 -7.09 -24.61 -19.15
N LYS A 18 -5.99 -24.43 -19.87
CA LYS A 18 -5.67 -25.16 -21.11
C LYS A 18 -5.68 -26.68 -20.91
N ASN A 19 -5.28 -27.16 -19.72
CA ASN A 19 -5.17 -28.57 -19.38
C ASN A 19 -6.27 -29.08 -18.44
N ALA A 20 -7.12 -28.18 -17.90
CA ALA A 20 -8.14 -28.54 -16.94
C ALA A 20 -9.25 -29.41 -17.54
N GLU A 21 -9.66 -30.45 -16.81
CA GLU A 21 -10.83 -31.25 -17.09
C GLU A 21 -11.99 -30.86 -16.17
N LEU A 22 -13.24 -30.83 -16.66
CA LEU A 22 -14.40 -30.37 -15.89
C LEU A 22 -14.61 -31.20 -14.60
N ALA A 23 -14.37 -32.51 -14.64
CA ALA A 23 -14.48 -33.36 -13.45
C ALA A 23 -13.45 -33.00 -12.37
N MET A 24 -12.25 -32.54 -12.76
CA MET A 24 -11.25 -32.05 -11.84
C MET A 24 -11.68 -30.70 -11.24
N LEU A 25 -12.16 -29.77 -12.08
CA LEU A 25 -12.67 -28.47 -11.62
C LEU A 25 -13.83 -28.64 -10.64
N GLU A 26 -14.75 -29.61 -10.87
CA GLU A 26 -15.85 -29.92 -9.96
C GLU A 26 -15.33 -30.30 -8.58
N LYS A 27 -14.43 -31.28 -8.52
CA LYS A 27 -13.85 -31.75 -7.25
C LYS A 27 -13.10 -30.65 -6.51
N ASP A 28 -12.32 -29.84 -7.24
CA ASP A 28 -11.56 -28.74 -6.65
C ASP A 28 -12.52 -27.64 -6.14
N LEU A 29 -13.56 -27.30 -6.90
CA LEU A 29 -14.55 -26.32 -6.51
C LEU A 29 -15.38 -26.78 -5.28
N GLU A 30 -15.70 -28.05 -5.17
CA GLU A 30 -16.32 -28.62 -3.97
C GLU A 30 -15.45 -28.41 -2.73
N PHE A 31 -14.14 -28.56 -2.84
CA PHE A 31 -13.20 -28.27 -1.75
C PHE A 31 -13.25 -26.77 -1.37
N PHE A 32 -13.18 -25.88 -2.35
CA PHE A 32 -13.24 -24.43 -2.07
C PHE A 32 -14.56 -24.05 -1.41
N LYS A 33 -15.71 -24.52 -1.92
CA LYS A 33 -17.04 -24.20 -1.41
C LYS A 33 -17.30 -24.65 0.03
N LYS A 34 -16.55 -25.63 0.53
CA LYS A 34 -16.61 -26.04 1.95
C LYS A 34 -16.08 -24.94 2.89
N HIS A 35 -15.21 -24.06 2.41
CA HIS A 35 -14.47 -23.12 3.23
C HIS A 35 -14.64 -21.66 2.80
N LEU A 36 -14.85 -21.39 1.52
CA LEU A 36 -14.91 -20.07 0.91
C LEU A 36 -16.21 -19.87 0.14
N ASP A 37 -16.75 -18.66 0.19
CA ASP A 37 -17.85 -18.24 -0.67
C ASP A 37 -17.33 -17.48 -1.89
N ILE A 38 -16.95 -18.23 -2.92
CA ILE A 38 -16.43 -17.68 -4.18
C ILE A 38 -17.60 -17.17 -5.02
N SER A 39 -17.65 -15.85 -5.23
CA SER A 39 -18.67 -15.18 -6.02
C SER A 39 -18.27 -14.97 -7.49
N LYS A 40 -16.95 -15.03 -7.79
CA LYS A 40 -16.40 -14.76 -9.11
C LYS A 40 -15.17 -15.60 -9.38
N VAL A 41 -14.94 -15.91 -10.67
CA VAL A 41 -13.66 -16.44 -11.18
C VAL A 41 -13.16 -15.58 -12.34
N TYR A 42 -11.86 -15.27 -12.32
CA TYR A 42 -11.17 -14.72 -13.46
C TYR A 42 -10.56 -15.88 -14.27
N LEU A 43 -11.01 -16.03 -15.51
CA LEU A 43 -10.57 -17.09 -16.43
C LEU A 43 -9.56 -16.48 -17.39
N GLU A 44 -8.30 -16.79 -17.20
CA GLU A 44 -7.23 -16.23 -18.03
C GLU A 44 -7.23 -16.88 -19.41
N THR A 45 -7.33 -16.06 -20.45
CA THR A 45 -7.34 -16.53 -21.84
C THR A 45 -5.95 -16.70 -22.42
N HIS A 46 -4.98 -15.91 -21.92
CA HIS A 46 -3.61 -15.88 -22.45
C HIS A 46 -2.55 -15.53 -21.41
N ARG A 47 -1.45 -16.29 -21.42
CA ARG A 47 -0.20 -16.01 -20.69
C ARG A 47 0.99 -16.66 -21.40
N GLY A 48 1.93 -15.85 -21.91
CA GLY A 48 3.15 -16.33 -22.54
C GLY A 48 2.92 -17.18 -23.81
N ALA A 49 3.17 -18.47 -23.71
CA ALA A 49 2.92 -19.44 -24.79
C ALA A 49 1.52 -20.09 -24.68
N ASP A 50 0.82 -19.90 -23.57
CA ASP A 50 -0.46 -20.53 -23.33
C ASP A 50 -1.62 -19.63 -23.77
N THR A 51 -2.42 -20.13 -24.69
CA THR A 51 -3.72 -19.54 -25.06
C THR A 51 -4.77 -20.64 -24.94
N VAL A 52 -5.87 -20.35 -24.23
CA VAL A 52 -6.95 -21.32 -24.05
C VAL A 52 -7.83 -21.30 -25.30
N PRO A 53 -8.07 -22.45 -25.96
CA PRO A 53 -8.95 -22.51 -27.12
C PRO A 53 -10.38 -22.04 -26.78
N ARG A 54 -11.01 -21.29 -27.72
CA ARG A 54 -12.35 -20.71 -27.53
C ARG A 54 -13.39 -21.72 -27.03
N GLU A 55 -13.50 -22.86 -27.68
CA GLU A 55 -14.48 -23.89 -27.32
C GLU A 55 -14.28 -24.42 -25.89
N LYS A 56 -13.02 -24.59 -25.49
CA LYS A 56 -12.68 -25.01 -24.14
C LYS A 56 -13.03 -23.93 -23.12
N MET A 57 -12.70 -22.67 -23.41
CA MET A 57 -13.03 -21.54 -22.54
C MET A 57 -14.55 -21.40 -22.35
N LEU A 58 -15.35 -21.56 -23.40
CA LEU A 58 -16.80 -21.52 -23.32
C LEU A 58 -17.37 -22.61 -22.40
N LYS A 59 -16.87 -23.85 -22.51
CA LYS A 59 -17.28 -24.96 -21.61
C LYS A 59 -16.92 -24.69 -20.15
N ILE A 60 -15.73 -24.13 -19.89
CA ILE A 60 -15.30 -23.78 -18.54
C ILE A 60 -16.14 -22.59 -17.99
N LYS A 61 -16.42 -21.60 -18.83
CA LYS A 61 -17.29 -20.47 -18.48
C LYS A 61 -18.69 -20.96 -18.07
N GLU A 62 -19.35 -21.76 -18.91
CA GLU A 62 -20.65 -22.38 -18.66
C GLU A 62 -20.65 -23.19 -17.35
N PHE A 63 -19.61 -23.99 -17.13
CA PHE A 63 -19.44 -24.77 -15.89
C PHE A 63 -19.50 -23.91 -14.62
N PHE A 64 -18.86 -22.73 -14.58
CA PHE A 64 -18.90 -21.85 -13.42
C PHE A 64 -20.23 -21.09 -13.33
N GLU A 65 -20.78 -20.64 -14.46
CA GLU A 65 -22.06 -19.90 -14.51
C GLU A 65 -23.25 -20.76 -14.06
N GLU A 66 -23.29 -22.04 -14.42
CA GLU A 66 -24.27 -23.01 -13.92
C GLU A 66 -24.23 -23.17 -12.39
N LYS A 67 -23.10 -22.88 -11.77
CA LYS A 67 -22.91 -22.93 -10.31
C LYS A 67 -23.10 -21.57 -9.63
N ASN A 68 -23.69 -20.59 -10.35
CA ASN A 68 -23.92 -19.22 -9.90
C ASN A 68 -22.64 -18.47 -9.52
N ILE A 69 -21.50 -18.78 -10.18
CA ILE A 69 -20.24 -18.07 -10.02
C ILE A 69 -20.04 -17.18 -11.25
N LYS A 70 -19.94 -15.86 -11.04
CA LYS A 70 -19.68 -14.90 -12.13
C LYS A 70 -18.34 -15.21 -12.79
N THR A 71 -18.28 -15.12 -14.12
CA THR A 71 -17.05 -15.27 -14.87
C THR A 71 -16.56 -13.94 -15.43
N SER A 72 -15.25 -13.72 -15.41
CA SER A 72 -14.57 -12.56 -16.00
C SER A 72 -13.32 -13.05 -16.72
N GLY A 73 -12.91 -12.38 -17.80
CA GLY A 73 -11.70 -12.71 -18.55
C GLY A 73 -10.43 -12.20 -17.84
N GLY A 74 -9.33 -12.91 -18.02
CA GLY A 74 -7.99 -12.48 -17.61
C GLY A 74 -7.03 -12.46 -18.80
N ILE A 75 -6.10 -11.51 -18.81
CA ILE A 75 -5.00 -11.42 -19.77
C ILE A 75 -3.71 -11.11 -19.02
N THR A 76 -2.71 -11.96 -19.15
CA THR A 76 -1.34 -11.60 -18.80
C THR A 76 -0.59 -11.17 -20.05
N ALA A 77 -0.17 -9.91 -20.08
CA ALA A 77 0.44 -9.27 -21.24
C ALA A 77 1.90 -9.73 -21.46
N THR A 78 2.09 -11.02 -21.70
CA THR A 78 3.36 -11.67 -22.02
C THR A 78 3.25 -12.49 -23.29
N VAL A 79 4.34 -12.67 -24.02
CA VAL A 79 4.35 -13.41 -25.28
C VAL A 79 5.66 -14.13 -25.51
N VAL A 80 5.57 -15.36 -26.02
CA VAL A 80 6.73 -16.18 -26.42
C VAL A 80 6.55 -16.55 -27.89
N PHE A 81 7.43 -16.05 -28.75
CA PHE A 81 7.46 -16.40 -30.17
C PHE A 81 8.50 -17.48 -30.54
N GLY A 82 9.34 -17.86 -29.58
CA GLY A 82 10.45 -18.79 -29.78
C GLY A 82 11.62 -18.16 -30.54
N ASN A 83 12.81 -18.24 -29.99
CA ASN A 83 14.08 -17.80 -30.58
C ASN A 83 14.08 -16.42 -31.25
N GLU A 84 13.36 -15.45 -30.69
CA GLU A 84 13.42 -14.06 -31.14
C GLU A 84 14.60 -13.33 -30.50
N GLU A 85 15.33 -12.54 -31.30
CA GLU A 85 16.38 -11.64 -30.80
C GLU A 85 15.83 -10.66 -29.74
N LEU A 86 14.55 -10.29 -29.84
CA LEU A 86 13.87 -9.41 -28.88
C LEU A 86 13.76 -10.01 -27.47
N ASP A 87 13.78 -11.32 -27.30
CA ASP A 87 13.66 -11.97 -25.99
C ASP A 87 14.79 -11.54 -25.03
N TYR A 88 15.96 -11.24 -25.59
CA TYR A 88 17.12 -10.74 -24.82
C TYR A 88 16.89 -9.35 -24.18
N TYR A 89 16.02 -8.51 -24.76
CA TYR A 89 15.79 -7.14 -24.32
C TYR A 89 14.56 -6.98 -23.43
N ARG A 90 13.81 -8.04 -23.19
CA ARG A 90 12.53 -8.01 -22.49
C ARG A 90 12.65 -8.68 -21.11
N ILE A 91 11.93 -8.14 -20.13
CA ILE A 91 11.79 -8.76 -18.80
C ILE A 91 10.49 -9.57 -18.77
N PHE A 92 10.51 -10.77 -18.21
CA PHE A 92 9.35 -11.65 -18.02
C PHE A 92 8.54 -11.92 -19.30
N ASN A 93 9.18 -11.88 -20.47
CA ASN A 93 8.51 -12.03 -21.76
C ASN A 93 7.36 -11.02 -22.02
N THR A 94 7.37 -9.84 -21.37
CA THR A 94 6.41 -8.79 -21.66
C THR A 94 6.52 -8.32 -23.10
N PHE A 95 5.45 -7.73 -23.64
CA PHE A 95 5.45 -7.25 -25.03
C PHE A 95 6.48 -6.13 -25.27
N CYS A 96 7.05 -6.10 -26.47
CA CYS A 96 7.73 -4.92 -26.99
C CYS A 96 6.72 -4.04 -27.72
N TYR A 97 6.29 -2.97 -27.10
CA TYR A 97 5.22 -2.11 -27.63
C TYR A 97 5.68 -1.12 -28.73
N THR A 98 6.91 -1.25 -29.23
CA THR A 98 7.39 -0.59 -30.47
C THR A 98 7.53 -1.57 -31.62
N ASN A 99 7.21 -2.84 -31.42
CA ASN A 99 7.25 -3.88 -32.44
C ASN A 99 5.84 -4.18 -32.93
N GLN A 100 5.60 -4.00 -34.25
CA GLN A 100 4.27 -4.15 -34.83
C GLN A 100 3.70 -5.57 -34.66
N LYS A 101 4.51 -6.61 -34.83
CA LYS A 101 4.08 -8.00 -34.61
C LYS A 101 3.57 -8.24 -33.19
N HIS A 102 4.24 -7.65 -32.19
CA HIS A 102 3.81 -7.72 -30.80
C HIS A 102 2.50 -6.94 -30.57
N LEU A 103 2.36 -5.77 -31.15
CA LEU A 103 1.14 -4.95 -31.04
C LEU A 103 -0.08 -5.63 -31.67
N GLU A 104 0.08 -6.22 -32.86
CA GLU A 104 -1.00 -6.98 -33.48
C GLU A 104 -1.38 -8.21 -32.66
N LYS A 105 -0.39 -8.90 -32.08
CA LYS A 105 -0.65 -10.06 -31.21
C LYS A 105 -1.41 -9.65 -29.94
N LEU A 106 -1.04 -8.54 -29.31
CA LEU A 106 -1.79 -8.01 -28.16
C LEU A 106 -3.23 -7.70 -28.52
N LYS A 107 -3.44 -7.03 -29.66
CA LYS A 107 -4.76 -6.71 -30.20
C LYS A 107 -5.62 -7.97 -30.43
N GLU A 108 -5.05 -9.01 -31.06
CA GLU A 108 -5.73 -10.31 -31.24
C GLU A 108 -6.17 -10.92 -29.90
N ILE A 109 -5.29 -10.93 -28.90
CA ILE A 109 -5.56 -11.47 -27.57
C ILE A 109 -6.70 -10.70 -26.90
N VAL A 110 -6.63 -9.37 -26.93
CA VAL A 110 -7.66 -8.49 -26.35
C VAL A 110 -9.02 -8.71 -27.04
N GLN A 111 -9.06 -8.74 -28.37
CA GLN A 111 -10.29 -8.98 -29.13
C GLN A 111 -10.86 -10.37 -28.86
N HIS A 112 -10.01 -11.40 -28.81
CA HIS A 112 -10.42 -12.75 -28.45
C HIS A 112 -11.07 -12.78 -27.07
N THR A 113 -10.44 -12.17 -26.05
CA THR A 113 -10.97 -12.15 -24.69
C THR A 113 -12.28 -11.36 -24.60
N ALA A 114 -12.36 -10.19 -25.26
CA ALA A 114 -13.57 -9.36 -25.31
C ALA A 114 -14.75 -10.04 -26.01
N SER A 115 -14.48 -10.99 -26.93
CA SER A 115 -15.54 -11.80 -27.57
C SER A 115 -16.11 -12.88 -26.66
N LEU A 116 -15.52 -13.11 -25.47
CA LEU A 116 -15.90 -14.14 -24.51
C LEU A 116 -16.47 -13.58 -23.19
N PHE A 117 -16.02 -12.38 -22.79
CA PHE A 117 -16.31 -11.82 -21.47
C PHE A 117 -16.71 -10.34 -21.53
N ASP A 118 -17.67 -9.97 -20.69
CA ASP A 118 -18.12 -8.57 -20.51
C ASP A 118 -17.26 -7.80 -19.49
N GLU A 119 -16.40 -8.49 -18.76
CA GLU A 119 -15.45 -7.90 -17.81
C GLU A 119 -14.10 -8.60 -18.00
N ILE A 120 -13.03 -7.81 -18.11
CA ILE A 120 -11.68 -8.31 -18.39
C ILE A 120 -10.68 -7.61 -17.48
N ILE A 121 -9.79 -8.37 -16.87
CA ILE A 121 -8.65 -7.84 -16.11
C ILE A 121 -7.33 -8.07 -16.86
N LEU A 122 -6.52 -7.01 -17.00
CA LEU A 122 -5.11 -7.15 -17.34
C LEU A 122 -4.31 -7.32 -16.06
N ASP A 123 -3.62 -8.45 -15.95
CA ASP A 123 -2.70 -8.75 -14.86
C ASP A 123 -1.47 -7.81 -14.90
N ASP A 124 -0.71 -7.74 -13.81
CA ASP A 124 0.40 -6.82 -13.57
C ASP A 124 1.64 -7.00 -14.47
N PHE A 125 1.47 -7.66 -15.61
CA PHE A 125 2.46 -7.76 -16.68
C PHE A 125 2.20 -6.79 -17.85
N PHE A 126 1.26 -5.85 -17.69
CA PHE A 126 0.99 -4.83 -18.72
C PHE A 126 1.93 -3.64 -18.57
N PHE A 127 3.22 -3.90 -18.68
CA PHE A 127 4.30 -2.93 -18.55
C PHE A 127 5.40 -3.18 -19.58
N THR A 128 6.41 -2.30 -19.67
CA THR A 128 7.59 -2.49 -20.52
C THR A 128 8.88 -2.08 -19.83
N ALA A 129 9.90 -2.92 -19.99
CA ALA A 129 11.29 -2.60 -19.67
C ALA A 129 12.19 -2.77 -20.90
N CYS A 130 11.60 -2.96 -22.10
CA CYS A 130 12.31 -3.24 -23.34
C CYS A 130 13.27 -2.11 -23.74
N THR A 131 14.53 -2.50 -24.08
CA THR A 131 15.60 -1.59 -24.51
C THR A 131 16.14 -1.96 -25.91
N CYS A 132 15.33 -2.64 -26.72
CA CYS A 132 15.74 -3.05 -28.06
C CYS A 132 16.00 -1.82 -28.97
N PRO A 133 16.69 -1.99 -30.12
CA PRO A 133 17.02 -0.90 -31.05
C PRO A 133 15.79 -0.08 -31.50
N SER A 134 14.62 -0.73 -31.64
CA SER A 134 13.37 -0.03 -31.96
C SER A 134 12.91 0.88 -30.82
N CYS A 135 12.94 0.40 -29.57
CA CYS A 135 12.61 1.21 -28.40
C CYS A 135 13.58 2.38 -28.22
N ILE A 136 14.89 2.17 -28.44
CA ILE A 136 15.90 3.24 -28.38
C ILE A 136 15.60 4.33 -29.43
N ARG A 137 15.32 3.94 -30.67
CA ARG A 137 14.94 4.91 -31.72
C ARG A 137 13.65 5.66 -31.40
N ALA A 138 12.62 4.94 -30.95
CA ALA A 138 11.33 5.54 -30.59
C ALA A 138 11.43 6.49 -29.40
N LYS A 139 12.29 6.18 -28.41
CA LYS A 139 12.57 7.03 -27.27
C LYS A 139 13.17 8.39 -27.66
N GLY A 140 14.05 8.40 -28.66
CA GLY A 140 14.78 9.61 -29.05
C GLY A 140 15.48 10.27 -27.86
N ASN A 141 15.26 11.57 -27.67
CA ASN A 141 15.85 12.38 -26.60
C ASN A 141 15.08 12.36 -25.28
N LEU A 142 13.95 11.63 -25.18
CA LEU A 142 13.21 11.52 -23.93
C LEU A 142 13.96 10.67 -22.89
N SER A 143 13.69 10.90 -21.61
CA SER A 143 14.08 9.93 -20.56
C SER A 143 13.30 8.61 -20.76
N TRP A 144 13.82 7.50 -20.25
CA TRP A 144 13.13 6.22 -20.32
C TRP A 144 11.75 6.28 -19.65
N SER A 145 11.66 6.92 -18.49
CA SER A 145 10.39 7.09 -17.75
C SER A 145 9.37 7.85 -18.59
N LYS A 146 9.74 9.03 -19.12
CA LYS A 146 8.82 9.82 -19.95
C LYS A 146 8.37 9.08 -21.20
N PHE A 147 9.30 8.39 -21.87
CA PHE A 147 9.01 7.58 -23.05
C PHE A 147 8.02 6.46 -22.73
N ARG A 148 8.32 5.67 -21.68
CA ARG A 148 7.49 4.52 -21.31
C ARG A 148 6.11 4.92 -20.81
N LEU A 149 6.00 6.00 -20.01
CA LEU A 149 4.70 6.53 -19.58
C LEU A 149 3.83 6.95 -20.77
N ASN A 150 4.41 7.65 -21.76
CA ASN A 150 3.70 8.05 -22.97
C ASN A 150 3.30 6.83 -23.81
N LEU A 151 4.24 5.91 -24.04
CA LEU A 151 4.02 4.69 -24.83
C LEU A 151 2.90 3.85 -24.24
N MET A 152 2.94 3.55 -22.95
CA MET A 152 1.93 2.71 -22.30
C MET A 152 0.56 3.39 -22.22
N THR A 153 0.52 4.73 -22.13
CA THR A 153 -0.74 5.49 -22.25
C THR A 153 -1.36 5.33 -23.64
N GLU A 154 -0.57 5.43 -24.70
CA GLU A 154 -1.01 5.23 -26.09
C GLU A 154 -1.45 3.78 -26.33
N VAL A 155 -0.64 2.81 -25.94
CA VAL A 155 -0.95 1.37 -26.07
C VAL A 155 -2.24 1.01 -25.33
N SER A 156 -2.48 1.58 -24.16
CA SER A 156 -3.72 1.38 -23.41
C SER A 156 -4.94 1.76 -24.25
N ARG A 157 -4.90 2.89 -24.94
CA ARG A 157 -6.02 3.37 -25.78
C ARG A 157 -6.15 2.58 -27.07
N GLU A 158 -5.04 2.47 -27.83
CA GLU A 158 -5.07 2.01 -29.23
C GLU A 158 -5.09 0.47 -29.34
N TYR A 159 -4.42 -0.23 -28.42
CA TYR A 159 -4.22 -1.68 -28.52
C TYR A 159 -4.96 -2.49 -27.44
N VAL A 160 -5.56 -1.82 -26.45
CA VAL A 160 -6.38 -2.49 -25.42
C VAL A 160 -7.84 -2.02 -25.52
N ILE A 161 -8.11 -0.76 -25.20
CA ILE A 161 -9.51 -0.27 -25.07
C ILE A 161 -10.23 -0.28 -26.42
N LYS A 162 -9.67 0.33 -27.48
CA LYS A 162 -10.32 0.36 -28.80
C LYS A 162 -10.57 -1.05 -29.37
N PRO A 163 -9.60 -1.99 -29.37
CA PRO A 163 -9.84 -3.35 -29.83
C PRO A 163 -10.89 -4.10 -29.01
N ALA A 164 -10.87 -3.98 -27.69
CA ALA A 164 -11.89 -4.60 -26.84
C ALA A 164 -13.30 -4.09 -27.16
N LYS A 165 -13.46 -2.75 -27.19
CA LYS A 165 -14.74 -2.09 -27.49
C LYS A 165 -15.22 -2.30 -28.94
N SER A 166 -14.33 -2.58 -29.87
CA SER A 166 -14.72 -2.89 -31.25
C SER A 166 -15.42 -4.25 -31.38
N VAL A 167 -15.17 -5.17 -30.48
CA VAL A 167 -15.76 -6.51 -30.43
C VAL A 167 -16.94 -6.56 -29.44
N ASN A 168 -16.78 -5.95 -28.28
CA ASN A 168 -17.80 -5.85 -27.25
C ASN A 168 -17.85 -4.42 -26.69
N PRO A 169 -18.75 -3.56 -27.19
CA PRO A 169 -18.84 -2.16 -26.74
C PRO A 169 -19.10 -1.99 -25.24
N ASP A 170 -19.75 -2.95 -24.61
CA ASP A 170 -20.13 -2.91 -23.20
C ASP A 170 -19.06 -3.50 -22.27
N ALA A 171 -18.03 -4.15 -22.81
CA ALA A 171 -16.97 -4.77 -22.02
C ALA A 171 -16.33 -3.77 -21.03
N LYS A 172 -16.17 -4.17 -19.77
CA LYS A 172 -15.47 -3.40 -18.74
C LYS A 172 -14.03 -3.90 -18.64
N ILE A 173 -13.09 -2.97 -18.78
CA ILE A 173 -11.66 -3.31 -18.78
C ILE A 173 -11.03 -2.77 -17.50
N ILE A 174 -10.37 -3.68 -16.78
CA ILE A 174 -9.71 -3.45 -15.51
C ILE A 174 -8.20 -3.53 -15.73
N ILE A 175 -7.45 -2.56 -15.20
CA ILE A 175 -5.99 -2.65 -15.12
C ILE A 175 -5.58 -2.99 -13.68
N LYS A 176 -4.79 -4.05 -13.50
CA LYS A 176 -4.15 -4.37 -12.22
C LYS A 176 -2.78 -3.70 -12.16
N TYR A 177 -2.53 -3.02 -11.06
CA TYR A 177 -1.23 -2.45 -10.73
C TYR A 177 -0.52 -3.35 -9.72
N PRO A 178 0.78 -3.61 -9.90
CA PRO A 178 1.59 -4.37 -8.94
C PRO A 178 1.87 -3.57 -7.67
N ASN A 179 2.47 -4.23 -6.69
CA ASN A 179 2.82 -3.64 -5.41
C ASN A 179 4.14 -2.82 -5.40
N TRP A 180 4.85 -2.70 -6.51
CA TRP A 180 6.13 -1.98 -6.63
C TRP A 180 5.92 -0.56 -7.22
N ILE A 181 5.22 0.29 -6.45
CA ILE A 181 4.87 1.67 -6.81
C ILE A 181 6.09 2.54 -7.16
N GLU A 182 7.23 2.28 -6.56
CA GLU A 182 8.49 3.02 -6.68
C GLU A 182 9.06 3.01 -8.11
N SER A 183 8.69 2.02 -8.93
CA SER A 183 9.20 1.86 -10.29
C SER A 183 8.13 1.95 -11.39
N TYR A 184 6.94 2.46 -11.08
CA TYR A 184 5.87 2.62 -12.08
C TYR A 184 6.30 3.46 -13.28
N GLN A 185 6.92 4.62 -13.05
CA GLN A 185 7.38 5.49 -14.14
C GLN A 185 8.47 4.85 -15.00
N GLU A 186 9.28 3.97 -14.42
CA GLU A 186 10.35 3.27 -15.15
C GLU A 186 9.83 2.11 -15.99
N THR A 187 8.67 1.59 -15.68
CA THR A 187 8.02 0.47 -16.37
C THR A 187 6.83 0.88 -17.21
N GLY A 188 6.43 2.18 -17.14
CA GLY A 188 5.36 2.73 -17.95
C GLY A 188 3.97 2.56 -17.36
N TYR A 189 3.84 2.08 -16.13
CA TYR A 189 2.59 2.23 -15.38
C TYR A 189 2.34 3.72 -15.14
N ASN A 190 1.22 4.20 -15.64
CA ASN A 190 0.84 5.60 -15.54
C ASN A 190 -0.53 5.76 -14.88
N PRO A 191 -0.60 5.61 -13.54
CA PRO A 191 -1.87 5.70 -12.81
C PRO A 191 -2.62 7.01 -13.05
N GLN A 192 -1.90 8.11 -13.31
CA GLN A 192 -2.50 9.42 -13.60
C GLN A 192 -3.38 9.40 -14.86
N THR A 193 -2.95 8.73 -15.91
CA THR A 193 -3.67 8.71 -17.20
C THR A 193 -4.43 7.40 -17.42
N GLN A 194 -3.87 6.27 -17.02
CA GLN A 194 -4.51 4.97 -17.21
C GLN A 194 -5.78 4.81 -16.36
N ALA A 195 -5.83 5.38 -15.14
CA ALA A 195 -7.05 5.37 -14.34
C ALA A 195 -8.24 6.05 -15.04
N GLU A 196 -7.99 7.01 -15.96
CA GLU A 196 -9.02 7.64 -16.77
C GLU A 196 -9.37 6.84 -18.04
N ILE A 197 -8.43 6.03 -18.54
CA ILE A 197 -8.59 5.24 -19.76
C ILE A 197 -9.35 3.94 -19.49
N PHE A 198 -9.00 3.26 -18.40
CA PHE A 198 -9.63 2.00 -17.98
C PHE A 198 -10.93 2.26 -17.21
N ASP A 199 -11.88 1.32 -17.28
CA ASP A 199 -13.14 1.41 -16.53
C ASP A 199 -12.89 1.33 -15.03
N TYR A 200 -11.93 0.48 -14.60
CA TYR A 200 -11.56 0.23 -13.21
C TYR A 200 -10.08 -0.02 -13.05
N THR A 201 -9.59 0.21 -11.83
CA THR A 201 -8.26 -0.22 -11.37
C THR A 201 -8.38 -1.40 -10.41
N TYR A 202 -7.30 -2.15 -10.25
CA TYR A 202 -7.14 -3.22 -9.28
C TYR A 202 -5.74 -3.14 -8.66
N THR A 203 -5.60 -3.47 -7.38
CA THR A 203 -4.35 -3.27 -6.65
C THR A 203 -3.73 -4.60 -6.25
N GLY A 204 -2.46 -4.79 -6.56
CA GLY A 204 -1.66 -5.86 -5.96
C GLY A 204 -1.40 -5.56 -4.49
N THR A 205 -1.80 -6.47 -3.60
CA THR A 205 -1.59 -6.35 -2.15
C THR A 205 -0.73 -7.49 -1.61
N GLU A 206 0.13 -8.05 -2.47
CA GLU A 206 1.00 -9.19 -2.20
C GLU A 206 2.25 -8.78 -1.43
N THR A 207 2.20 -8.57 -0.13
CA THR A 207 3.40 -8.36 0.71
C THR A 207 4.07 -9.66 1.13
N ARG A 208 3.33 -10.77 1.06
CA ARG A 208 3.82 -12.13 1.31
C ARG A 208 4.51 -12.30 2.66
N ASP A 209 5.41 -13.28 2.79
CA ASP A 209 6.26 -13.41 3.98
C ASP A 209 7.58 -12.65 3.78
N PRO A 210 7.83 -11.55 4.52
CA PRO A 210 9.04 -10.74 4.37
C PRO A 210 10.35 -11.50 4.61
N ALA A 211 10.30 -12.63 5.33
CA ALA A 211 11.49 -13.46 5.57
C ALA A 211 11.90 -14.29 4.36
N HIS A 212 10.98 -14.52 3.40
CA HIS A 212 11.18 -15.43 2.28
C HIS A 212 10.99 -14.81 0.90
N THR A 213 10.22 -13.71 0.82
CA THR A 213 9.99 -13.00 -0.45
C THR A 213 11.19 -12.18 -0.88
N GLN A 214 11.40 -12.04 -2.19
CA GLN A 214 12.46 -11.21 -2.75
C GLN A 214 12.20 -9.71 -2.62
N GLN A 215 10.95 -9.29 -2.46
CA GLN A 215 10.56 -7.88 -2.44
C GLN A 215 10.84 -7.20 -1.10
N HIS A 216 10.76 -7.93 0.02
CA HIS A 216 10.99 -7.42 1.38
C HIS A 216 10.18 -6.17 1.75
N LEU A 217 8.97 -6.03 1.21
CA LEU A 217 8.10 -4.88 1.47
C LEU A 217 7.63 -4.85 2.93
N PRO A 218 7.48 -3.66 3.53
CA PRO A 218 6.77 -3.51 4.79
C PRO A 218 5.31 -3.98 4.62
N ARG A 219 4.78 -4.69 5.59
CA ARG A 219 3.43 -5.30 5.48
C ARG A 219 2.33 -4.26 5.29
N TYR A 220 2.48 -3.08 5.90
CA TYR A 220 1.54 -1.97 5.75
C TYR A 220 1.32 -1.55 4.29
N ALA A 221 2.24 -1.89 3.37
CA ALA A 221 2.12 -1.60 1.94
C ALA A 221 0.86 -2.21 1.31
N SER A 222 0.38 -3.36 1.77
CA SER A 222 -0.90 -3.93 1.33
C SER A 222 -2.09 -3.00 1.61
N TYR A 223 -2.06 -2.25 2.71
CA TYR A 223 -3.07 -1.26 3.06
C TYR A 223 -2.88 0.05 2.31
N SER A 224 -1.70 0.66 2.40
CA SER A 224 -1.43 2.00 1.89
C SER A 224 -1.61 2.10 0.38
N LEU A 225 -1.14 1.10 -0.37
CA LEU A 225 -1.24 1.07 -1.82
C LEU A 225 -2.70 0.97 -2.29
N LEU A 226 -3.52 0.14 -1.63
CA LEU A 226 -4.95 0.07 -1.95
C LEU A 226 -5.63 1.41 -1.68
N ARG A 227 -5.26 2.11 -0.58
CA ARG A 227 -5.75 3.45 -0.28
C ARG A 227 -5.33 4.47 -1.32
N TRP A 228 -4.09 4.40 -1.81
CA TRP A 228 -3.61 5.30 -2.85
C TRP A 228 -4.44 5.17 -4.13
N PHE A 229 -4.73 3.94 -4.58
CA PHE A 229 -5.56 3.70 -5.76
C PHE A 229 -7.02 4.13 -5.56
N GLU A 230 -7.58 3.96 -4.37
CA GLU A 230 -8.92 4.47 -4.06
C GLU A 230 -8.93 6.01 -4.11
N ASN A 231 -7.85 6.67 -3.66
CA ASN A 231 -7.72 8.13 -3.68
C ASN A 231 -7.38 8.71 -5.06
N ILE A 232 -6.89 7.91 -6.01
CA ILE A 232 -6.76 8.32 -7.42
C ILE A 232 -8.13 8.54 -8.06
N LYS A 233 -9.00 7.56 -7.93
CA LYS A 233 -10.33 7.57 -8.54
C LYS A 233 -11.33 6.90 -7.59
N PRO A 234 -11.91 7.68 -6.67
CA PRO A 234 -12.81 7.14 -5.64
C PRO A 234 -13.95 6.31 -6.23
N GLY A 235 -14.16 5.13 -5.66
CA GLY A 235 -15.17 4.19 -6.08
C GLY A 235 -14.81 3.34 -7.32
N LYS A 236 -13.64 3.55 -7.94
CA LYS A 236 -13.21 2.85 -9.16
C LYS A 236 -12.08 1.84 -8.94
N ASN A 237 -11.46 1.81 -7.79
CA ASN A 237 -10.62 0.68 -7.38
C ASN A 237 -11.53 -0.47 -6.95
N LEU A 238 -11.53 -1.59 -7.68
CA LEU A 238 -12.42 -2.72 -7.38
C LEU A 238 -11.94 -3.52 -6.19
N GLY A 239 -10.62 -3.64 -5.97
CA GLY A 239 -10.16 -4.41 -4.84
C GLY A 239 -8.67 -4.69 -4.78
N GLY A 240 -8.34 -5.66 -3.93
CA GLY A 240 -7.01 -6.13 -3.67
C GLY A 240 -6.78 -7.57 -4.13
N TRP A 241 -5.58 -7.83 -4.58
CA TRP A 241 -5.16 -9.13 -5.10
C TRP A 241 -3.92 -9.57 -4.33
N PHE A 242 -3.95 -10.75 -3.74
CA PHE A 242 -2.79 -11.34 -3.06
C PHE A 242 -2.67 -12.84 -3.33
N ASP A 243 -1.53 -13.41 -2.96
CA ASP A 243 -1.18 -14.80 -3.22
C ASP A 243 -0.57 -15.51 -2.01
N ALA A 244 -0.46 -16.84 -2.12
CA ALA A 244 0.17 -17.68 -1.12
C ALA A 244 1.66 -17.95 -1.41
N LEU A 245 2.22 -17.33 -2.45
CA LEU A 245 3.63 -17.49 -2.79
C LEU A 245 4.50 -16.98 -1.64
N ASP A 246 5.59 -17.67 -1.36
CA ASP A 246 6.53 -17.39 -0.27
C ASP A 246 5.91 -17.46 1.16
N CYS A 247 4.61 -17.81 1.30
CA CYS A 247 3.94 -17.98 2.60
C CYS A 247 3.93 -19.42 3.12
N ILE A 248 4.60 -20.34 2.43
CA ILE A 248 4.56 -21.78 2.75
C ILE A 248 5.08 -22.09 4.17
N TYR A 249 6.00 -21.29 4.68
CA TYR A 249 6.57 -21.46 6.02
C TYR A 249 5.82 -20.64 7.09
N ASN A 250 4.95 -19.73 6.69
CA ASN A 250 4.20 -18.87 7.60
C ASN A 250 2.82 -18.53 7.05
N ILE A 251 1.84 -19.37 7.39
CA ILE A 251 0.43 -19.14 7.01
C ILE A 251 -0.12 -17.80 7.54
N GLY A 252 0.42 -17.33 8.68
CA GLY A 252 0.05 -16.03 9.25
C GLY A 252 0.28 -14.88 8.29
N SER A 253 1.39 -14.90 7.53
CA SER A 253 1.66 -13.87 6.51
C SER A 253 0.65 -13.88 5.36
N TYR A 254 0.12 -15.05 4.99
CA TYR A 254 -0.97 -15.15 4.01
C TYR A 254 -2.27 -14.54 4.53
N LEU A 255 -2.64 -14.85 5.77
CA LEU A 255 -3.86 -14.32 6.40
C LEU A 255 -3.77 -12.82 6.65
N GLU A 256 -2.60 -12.32 6.96
CA GLU A 256 -2.34 -10.90 7.20
C GLU A 256 -2.56 -10.05 5.93
N GLN A 257 -2.19 -10.55 4.74
CA GLN A 257 -2.52 -9.88 3.47
C GLN A 257 -4.04 -9.69 3.34
N ALA A 258 -4.84 -10.67 3.76
CA ALA A 258 -6.30 -10.55 3.79
C ALA A 258 -6.77 -9.48 4.78
N ASN A 259 -6.19 -9.44 6.00
CA ASN A 259 -6.51 -8.42 6.99
C ASN A 259 -6.32 -7.02 6.42
N LEU A 260 -5.11 -6.72 5.95
CA LEU A 260 -4.73 -5.41 5.44
C LEU A 260 -5.56 -4.99 4.22
N THR A 261 -5.84 -5.93 3.32
CA THR A 261 -6.70 -5.70 2.15
C THR A 261 -8.14 -5.33 2.57
N VAL A 262 -8.69 -6.03 3.57
CA VAL A 262 -10.05 -5.74 4.08
C VAL A 262 -10.08 -4.46 4.92
N PHE A 263 -9.07 -4.22 5.75
CA PHE A 263 -8.98 -2.97 6.52
C PHE A 263 -8.90 -1.73 5.63
N ALA A 264 -8.31 -1.86 4.44
CA ALA A 264 -8.31 -0.81 3.42
C ALA A 264 -9.65 -0.68 2.65
N LYS A 265 -10.70 -1.48 3.01
CA LYS A 265 -12.04 -1.49 2.41
C LYS A 265 -12.07 -1.91 0.94
N ALA A 266 -11.29 -2.94 0.58
CA ALA A 266 -11.40 -3.58 -0.72
C ALA A 266 -12.84 -4.07 -0.96
N LYS A 267 -13.40 -3.76 -2.14
CA LYS A 267 -14.75 -4.20 -2.54
C LYS A 267 -14.76 -5.65 -3.01
N GLU A 268 -13.63 -6.08 -3.57
CA GLU A 268 -13.39 -7.44 -4.02
C GLU A 268 -11.98 -7.88 -3.60
N ILE A 269 -11.84 -9.14 -3.24
CA ILE A 269 -10.57 -9.78 -2.93
C ILE A 269 -10.35 -10.84 -4.01
N THR A 270 -9.21 -10.79 -4.71
CA THR A 270 -8.83 -11.83 -5.66
C THR A 270 -7.69 -12.66 -5.13
N LEU A 271 -7.89 -13.96 -5.09
CA LEU A 271 -6.88 -14.93 -4.68
C LEU A 271 -6.12 -15.45 -5.90
N PHE A 272 -4.81 -15.31 -5.92
CA PHE A 272 -3.96 -15.94 -6.90
C PHE A 272 -3.29 -17.18 -6.28
N ALA A 273 -3.42 -18.38 -6.80
CA ALA A 273 -4.26 -18.76 -7.93
C ALA A 273 -4.94 -20.08 -7.62
N PHE A 274 -6.02 -20.38 -8.31
CA PHE A 274 -6.79 -21.59 -8.18
C PHE A 274 -5.93 -22.88 -8.08
N PRO A 275 -4.96 -23.15 -9.01
CA PRO A 275 -4.17 -24.36 -8.96
C PRO A 275 -3.24 -24.48 -7.74
N TYR A 276 -2.80 -23.36 -7.14
CA TYR A 276 -1.91 -23.35 -5.98
C TYR A 276 -2.66 -23.51 -4.65
N LEU A 277 -3.93 -23.15 -4.64
CA LEU A 277 -4.77 -23.17 -3.44
C LEU A 277 -5.57 -24.46 -3.28
N ARG A 278 -5.80 -25.22 -4.36
CA ARG A 278 -6.55 -26.48 -4.27
C ARG A 278 -5.87 -27.47 -3.30
N ASN A 279 -6.70 -28.07 -2.45
CA ASN A 279 -6.26 -29.03 -1.41
C ASN A 279 -5.16 -28.48 -0.45
N SER A 280 -5.05 -27.16 -0.33
CA SER A 280 -4.07 -26.51 0.55
C SER A 280 -4.66 -26.14 1.91
N VAL A 281 -3.79 -26.03 2.91
CA VAL A 281 -4.16 -25.55 4.25
C VAL A 281 -4.54 -24.04 4.27
N PHE A 282 -4.14 -23.31 3.24
CA PHE A 282 -4.45 -21.87 3.12
C PHE A 282 -5.95 -21.62 2.99
N VAL A 283 -6.68 -22.49 2.30
CA VAL A 283 -8.11 -22.31 2.00
C VAL A 283 -8.98 -22.38 3.26
N PRO A 284 -8.93 -23.43 4.09
CA PRO A 284 -9.73 -23.46 5.33
C PRO A 284 -9.32 -22.37 6.32
N ALA A 285 -8.03 -22.05 6.43
CA ALA A 285 -7.58 -20.99 7.32
C ALA A 285 -8.08 -19.61 6.86
N LEU A 286 -7.97 -19.31 5.55
CA LEU A 286 -8.48 -18.07 4.98
C LEU A 286 -10.01 -17.98 5.11
N GLY A 287 -10.73 -19.08 4.92
CA GLY A 287 -12.19 -19.11 5.06
C GLY A 287 -12.66 -18.68 6.45
N LEU A 288 -11.97 -19.16 7.50
CA LEU A 288 -12.24 -18.74 8.87
C LEU A 288 -11.91 -17.25 9.08
N GLN A 289 -10.77 -16.80 8.55
CA GLN A 289 -10.33 -15.41 8.66
C GLN A 289 -11.29 -14.45 7.95
N LEU A 290 -11.73 -14.76 6.73
CA LEU A 290 -12.65 -13.92 5.96
C LEU A 290 -14.05 -13.81 6.60
N GLN A 291 -14.52 -14.83 7.31
CA GLN A 291 -15.76 -14.74 8.09
C GLN A 291 -15.63 -13.72 9.23
N GLN A 292 -14.49 -13.70 9.93
CA GLN A 292 -14.23 -12.71 10.97
C GLN A 292 -14.11 -11.31 10.40
N LEU A 293 -13.41 -11.16 9.27
CA LEU A 293 -13.24 -9.89 8.59
C LEU A 293 -14.55 -9.32 8.06
N ASP A 294 -15.45 -10.14 7.54
CA ASP A 294 -16.79 -9.72 7.11
C ASP A 294 -17.63 -9.18 8.29
N GLU A 295 -17.49 -9.80 9.47
CA GLU A 295 -18.12 -9.28 10.70
C GLU A 295 -17.53 -7.92 11.10
N ILE A 296 -16.21 -7.77 11.06
CA ILE A 296 -15.52 -6.49 11.35
C ILE A 296 -16.01 -5.39 10.42
N CYS A 297 -16.19 -5.68 9.15
CA CYS A 297 -16.66 -4.72 8.15
C CYS A 297 -18.01 -4.06 8.48
N LYS A 298 -18.82 -4.66 9.34
CA LYS A 298 -20.08 -4.06 9.84
C LYS A 298 -19.85 -2.94 10.84
N HIS A 299 -18.67 -2.90 11.46
CA HIS A 299 -18.32 -1.94 12.51
C HIS A 299 -17.42 -0.81 12.02
N ILE A 300 -16.84 -0.93 10.83
CA ILE A 300 -15.94 0.06 10.23
C ILE A 300 -16.57 0.75 9.02
N GLU A 301 -16.43 2.07 8.97
CA GLU A 301 -16.84 2.88 7.82
C GLU A 301 -15.66 3.15 6.88
N ASN A 302 -15.58 4.38 6.31
CA ASN A 302 -14.50 4.74 5.41
C ASN A 302 -13.18 4.92 6.18
N PRO A 303 -12.07 4.41 5.63
CA PRO A 303 -10.76 4.69 6.20
C PRO A 303 -10.49 6.18 6.31
N ALA A 304 -9.83 6.57 7.38
CA ALA A 304 -9.37 7.90 7.66
C ALA A 304 -7.94 7.85 8.20
N GLY A 305 -7.14 8.86 7.93
CA GLY A 305 -5.75 8.88 8.39
C GLY A 305 -5.09 10.21 8.12
N ILE A 306 -3.82 10.29 8.43
CA ILE A 306 -2.98 11.44 8.15
C ILE A 306 -2.57 11.38 6.68
N PRO A 307 -2.95 12.37 5.84
CA PRO A 307 -2.58 12.35 4.44
C PRO A 307 -1.06 12.34 4.25
N VAL A 308 -0.59 11.34 3.52
CA VAL A 308 0.77 11.28 2.97
C VAL A 308 0.69 11.71 1.51
N TYR A 309 1.32 12.82 1.18
CA TYR A 309 1.31 13.32 -0.19
C TYR A 309 2.35 12.60 -1.04
N HIS A 310 1.90 11.67 -1.87
CA HIS A 310 2.70 10.89 -2.80
C HIS A 310 2.23 11.18 -4.25
N PRO A 311 2.82 12.19 -4.91
CA PRO A 311 2.42 12.59 -6.28
C PRO A 311 2.59 11.45 -7.28
N PHE A 312 1.86 11.54 -8.40
CA PHE A 312 2.05 10.61 -9.51
C PHE A 312 3.49 10.63 -10.04
N ASN A 313 4.00 9.47 -10.40
CA ASN A 313 5.31 9.30 -11.02
C ASN A 313 6.47 9.88 -10.19
N SER A 314 6.32 9.88 -8.87
CA SER A 314 7.34 10.29 -7.91
C SER A 314 8.17 9.09 -7.43
N HIS A 315 9.30 9.38 -6.83
CA HIS A 315 10.22 8.45 -6.18
C HIS A 315 11.10 9.21 -5.18
N GLY A 316 11.71 8.52 -4.24
CA GLY A 316 12.68 9.14 -3.31
C GLY A 316 12.77 8.41 -2.00
N GLU A 317 11.82 8.56 -1.11
CA GLU A 317 11.75 7.83 0.15
C GLU A 317 10.67 6.75 0.07
N ASP A 318 10.83 5.86 -0.91
CA ASP A 318 9.86 4.81 -1.23
C ASP A 318 9.53 3.94 -0.01
N HIS A 319 8.25 3.74 0.25
CA HIS A 319 7.73 2.98 1.39
C HIS A 319 8.05 3.52 2.80
N ILE A 320 8.62 4.73 2.96
CA ILE A 320 8.90 5.30 4.30
C ILE A 320 7.62 5.37 5.16
N TYR A 321 6.48 5.71 4.54
CA TYR A 321 5.18 5.76 5.18
C TYR A 321 4.69 4.37 5.62
N ASP A 322 5.09 3.30 4.95
CA ASP A 322 4.74 1.94 5.34
C ASP A 322 5.55 1.47 6.56
N TYR A 323 6.85 1.82 6.62
CA TYR A 323 7.67 1.58 7.80
C TYR A 323 7.13 2.33 9.02
N LEU A 324 6.78 3.61 8.86
CA LEU A 324 6.20 4.42 9.93
C LEU A 324 4.76 3.99 10.28
N GLY A 325 3.97 3.54 9.31
CA GLY A 325 2.63 2.95 9.55
C GLY A 325 2.68 1.76 10.50
N MET A 326 3.70 0.92 10.35
CA MET A 326 3.96 -0.19 11.28
C MET A 326 4.51 0.26 12.65
N THR A 327 4.63 1.55 12.90
CA THR A 327 4.93 2.12 14.22
C THR A 327 3.71 2.77 14.87
N GLY A 328 2.50 2.55 14.37
CA GLY A 328 1.26 3.03 14.98
C GLY A 328 0.84 4.44 14.56
N ILE A 329 1.23 4.87 13.37
CA ILE A 329 0.78 6.12 12.77
C ILE A 329 -0.21 5.78 11.65
N PRO A 330 -1.48 6.19 11.74
CA PRO A 330 -2.48 5.87 10.73
C PRO A 330 -2.33 6.79 9.52
N PHE A 331 -1.79 6.26 8.43
CA PHE A 331 -1.60 7.02 7.19
C PHE A 331 -2.69 6.77 6.16
N GLU A 332 -2.98 7.80 5.37
CA GLU A 332 -3.82 7.77 4.20
C GLU A 332 -3.01 8.26 2.99
N LEU A 333 -2.51 7.31 2.19
CA LEU A 333 -1.68 7.63 1.03
C LEU A 333 -2.52 8.25 -0.08
N THR A 334 -2.09 9.39 -0.63
CA THR A 334 -2.87 10.14 -1.62
C THR A 334 -1.99 10.80 -2.69
N PRO A 335 -2.40 10.76 -3.98
CA PRO A 335 -1.69 11.45 -5.06
C PRO A 335 -1.98 12.97 -5.10
N HIS A 336 -2.92 13.44 -4.28
CA HIS A 336 -3.35 14.83 -4.25
C HIS A 336 -3.07 15.47 -2.90
N PHE A 337 -2.50 16.67 -2.91
CA PHE A 337 -2.26 17.44 -1.69
C PHE A 337 -3.59 17.74 -0.98
N GLN A 338 -3.75 17.25 0.24
CA GLN A 338 -5.01 17.35 0.99
C GLN A 338 -5.04 18.56 1.91
N ASN A 339 -6.22 19.17 2.00
CA ASN A 339 -6.48 20.27 2.91
C ASN A 339 -6.89 19.76 4.32
N SER A 340 -5.97 19.04 4.98
CA SER A 340 -6.15 18.43 6.31
C SER A 340 -5.57 19.31 7.42
N SER A 341 -5.74 18.94 8.68
CA SER A 341 -5.09 19.60 9.82
C SER A 341 -3.58 19.36 9.88
N THR A 342 -3.14 18.21 9.41
CA THR A 342 -1.73 17.81 9.30
C THR A 342 -1.52 17.09 7.97
N VAL A 343 -0.42 17.36 7.29
CA VAL A 343 0.02 16.64 6.09
C VAL A 343 1.44 16.12 6.29
N PHE A 344 1.70 14.90 5.81
CA PHE A 344 3.03 14.32 5.79
C PHE A 344 3.61 14.40 4.37
N VAL A 345 4.83 14.93 4.23
CA VAL A 345 5.56 15.07 2.98
C VAL A 345 6.92 14.38 3.07
N THR A 346 7.22 13.57 2.06
CA THR A 346 8.43 12.77 1.92
C THR A 346 9.23 13.24 0.71
N ALA A 347 10.40 12.68 0.43
CA ALA A 347 11.17 13.03 -0.76
C ALA A 347 10.37 12.86 -2.07
N ASP A 348 9.39 11.95 -2.10
CA ASP A 348 8.46 11.79 -3.22
C ASP A 348 7.69 13.08 -3.50
N SER A 349 7.28 13.80 -2.46
CA SER A 349 6.52 15.06 -2.58
C SER A 349 7.31 16.17 -3.28
N ALA A 350 8.65 16.08 -3.31
CA ALA A 350 9.52 17.06 -3.98
C ALA A 350 9.42 17.02 -5.53
N HIS A 351 8.75 16.01 -6.09
CA HIS A 351 8.44 15.93 -7.53
C HIS A 351 7.32 16.88 -7.95
N ASP A 352 6.53 17.39 -7.02
CA ASP A 352 5.56 18.44 -7.29
C ASP A 352 6.26 19.81 -7.32
N THR A 353 6.32 20.43 -8.48
CA THR A 353 6.97 21.74 -8.68
C THR A 353 6.31 22.89 -7.91
N ASP A 354 5.05 22.72 -7.47
CA ASP A 354 4.28 23.71 -6.69
C ASP A 354 4.24 23.40 -5.20
N ILE A 355 5.01 22.42 -4.72
CA ILE A 355 4.92 21.92 -3.34
C ILE A 355 5.17 23.03 -2.31
N LEU A 356 6.16 23.91 -2.51
CA LEU A 356 6.47 24.97 -1.55
C LEU A 356 5.33 25.97 -1.37
N ASN A 357 4.64 26.33 -2.46
CA ASN A 357 3.45 27.20 -2.37
C ASN A 357 2.29 26.50 -1.62
N LYS A 358 2.09 25.22 -1.88
CA LYS A 358 1.09 24.41 -1.16
C LYS A 358 1.39 24.37 0.33
N LEU A 359 2.63 24.09 0.72
CA LEU A 359 3.07 24.08 2.12
C LEU A 359 2.93 25.44 2.78
N LYS A 360 3.36 26.51 2.10
CA LYS A 360 3.23 27.88 2.61
C LYS A 360 1.79 28.27 2.89
N ASN A 361 0.90 27.99 1.95
CA ASN A 361 -0.53 28.26 2.12
C ASN A 361 -1.16 27.43 3.24
N HIS A 362 -0.76 26.17 3.37
CA HIS A 362 -1.22 25.26 4.42
C HIS A 362 -0.83 25.79 5.81
N LEU A 363 0.43 26.18 5.99
CA LEU A 363 0.96 26.75 7.23
C LEU A 363 0.34 28.10 7.57
N LEU A 364 0.14 28.99 6.60
CA LEU A 364 -0.52 30.28 6.81
C LEU A 364 -1.98 30.10 7.26
N ALA A 365 -2.64 29.03 6.84
CA ALA A 365 -3.97 28.65 7.30
C ALA A 365 -4.01 28.06 8.73
N GLY A 366 -2.87 27.97 9.42
CA GLY A 366 -2.77 27.44 10.78
C GLY A 366 -2.74 25.92 10.88
N LYS A 367 -2.32 25.23 9.82
CA LYS A 367 -2.22 23.78 9.73
C LYS A 367 -0.78 23.30 9.85
N ASP A 368 -0.60 22.05 10.24
CA ASP A 368 0.72 21.49 10.53
C ASP A 368 1.27 20.70 9.33
N VAL A 369 2.58 20.74 9.17
CA VAL A 369 3.34 19.95 8.20
C VAL A 369 4.34 19.09 8.95
N VAL A 370 4.34 17.80 8.68
CA VAL A 370 5.45 16.92 9.05
C VAL A 370 6.22 16.60 7.78
N MET A 371 7.52 16.84 7.78
CA MET A 371 8.38 16.52 6.64
C MET A 371 9.55 15.64 7.06
N THR A 372 10.02 14.82 6.14
CA THR A 372 11.21 14.00 6.34
C THR A 372 12.50 14.80 6.10
N SER A 373 13.62 14.31 6.64
CA SER A 373 14.95 14.81 6.27
C SER A 373 15.24 14.61 4.78
N GLY A 374 14.68 13.57 4.13
CA GLY A 374 14.81 13.34 2.69
C GLY A 374 14.09 14.42 1.87
N PHE A 375 12.86 14.78 2.23
CA PHE A 375 12.17 15.91 1.60
C PHE A 375 12.95 17.21 1.77
N LEU A 376 13.39 17.51 2.99
CA LEU A 376 14.17 18.70 3.28
C LEU A 376 15.43 18.75 2.41
N LYS A 377 16.17 17.64 2.30
CA LYS A 377 17.37 17.54 1.44
C LYS A 377 17.04 17.76 -0.04
N ALA A 378 15.93 17.19 -0.52
CA ALA A 378 15.50 17.36 -1.92
C ALA A 378 15.10 18.79 -2.26
N MET A 379 14.67 19.57 -1.26
CA MET A 379 14.20 20.96 -1.43
C MET A 379 15.23 22.02 -1.04
N GLN A 380 16.38 21.67 -0.46
CA GLN A 380 17.46 22.60 -0.17
C GLN A 380 17.95 23.29 -1.44
N GLY A 381 18.12 24.61 -1.37
CA GLY A 381 18.46 25.47 -2.50
C GLY A 381 17.32 25.73 -3.49
N LYS A 382 16.10 25.26 -3.19
CA LYS A 382 14.90 25.49 -4.00
C LYS A 382 13.86 26.39 -3.30
N GLY A 383 14.22 26.98 -2.15
CA GLY A 383 13.35 27.92 -1.41
C GLY A 383 12.72 27.35 -0.13
N ILE A 384 13.05 26.13 0.29
CA ILE A 384 12.58 25.59 1.58
C ILE A 384 13.11 26.40 2.76
N GLU A 385 14.23 27.10 2.56
CA GLU A 385 14.88 27.98 3.53
C GLU A 385 14.01 29.16 3.98
N ASP A 386 12.99 29.50 3.19
CA ASP A 386 11.99 30.52 3.56
C ASP A 386 10.99 30.00 4.61
N LEU A 387 10.88 28.69 4.75
CA LEU A 387 9.92 28.04 5.67
C LEU A 387 10.60 27.54 6.95
N THR A 388 11.84 27.08 6.89
CA THR A 388 12.57 26.53 8.04
C THR A 388 14.05 26.89 8.01
N SER A 389 14.67 26.97 9.20
CA SER A 389 16.11 27.14 9.34
C SER A 389 16.89 25.82 9.38
N VAL A 390 16.17 24.69 9.39
CA VAL A 390 16.77 23.34 9.46
C VAL A 390 17.38 22.96 8.12
N ARG A 391 18.53 22.31 8.15
CA ARG A 391 19.26 21.84 6.96
C ARG A 391 19.81 20.45 7.18
N VAL A 392 19.78 19.61 6.17
CA VAL A 392 20.46 18.31 6.15
C VAL A 392 21.92 18.52 5.73
N THR A 393 22.84 17.92 6.45
CA THR A 393 24.27 17.91 6.09
C THR A 393 24.66 16.58 5.44
N ASP A 394 25.90 16.52 4.89
CA ASP A 394 26.46 15.25 4.40
C ASP A 394 27.08 14.38 5.52
N LYS A 395 27.06 14.87 6.76
CA LYS A 395 27.54 14.14 7.93
C LYS A 395 26.46 13.21 8.47
N LYS A 396 26.90 12.15 9.15
CA LYS A 396 26.04 11.16 9.78
C LYS A 396 26.45 10.88 11.20
N VAL A 397 25.52 10.47 12.03
CA VAL A 397 25.72 9.99 13.40
C VAL A 397 25.25 8.55 13.53
N LEU A 398 26.00 7.73 14.25
CA LEU A 398 25.67 6.37 14.61
C LEU A 398 25.49 6.31 16.12
N THR A 399 24.31 5.97 16.62
CA THR A 399 24.01 5.88 18.05
C THR A 399 22.74 5.10 18.32
N ASN A 400 22.62 4.59 19.53
CA ASN A 400 21.35 4.04 20.09
C ASN A 400 20.89 4.82 21.33
N PHE A 401 21.50 5.97 21.63
CA PHE A 401 21.19 6.76 22.82
C PHE A 401 20.44 8.03 22.43
N PHE A 402 19.30 8.29 23.08
CA PHE A 402 18.37 9.36 22.75
C PHE A 402 17.95 10.13 23.98
N ALA A 403 17.62 11.41 23.80
CA ALA A 403 16.97 12.21 24.83
C ALA A 403 15.70 12.88 24.28
N ILE A 404 14.69 12.94 25.13
CA ILE A 404 13.38 13.50 24.84
C ILE A 404 13.22 14.77 25.67
N LYS A 405 12.73 15.81 25.04
CA LYS A 405 12.40 17.08 25.70
C LYS A 405 11.17 16.89 26.59
N THR A 406 11.29 17.26 27.85
CA THR A 406 10.21 17.16 28.83
C THR A 406 9.67 18.51 29.27
N GLU A 407 10.53 19.55 29.20
CA GLU A 407 10.19 20.92 29.54
C GLU A 407 10.80 21.89 28.50
N VAL A 408 10.41 23.15 28.55
CA VAL A 408 11.01 24.18 27.69
C VAL A 408 12.52 24.23 27.95
N CYS A 409 13.30 23.97 26.92
CA CYS A 409 14.78 23.96 26.94
C CYS A 409 15.43 22.89 27.84
N SER A 410 14.70 21.81 28.21
CA SER A 410 15.24 20.73 29.05
C SER A 410 15.01 19.35 28.43
N PHE A 411 16.09 18.55 28.42
CA PHE A 411 16.05 17.12 28.10
C PHE A 411 16.29 16.34 29.38
N SER A 412 15.27 15.65 29.90
CA SER A 412 15.38 14.91 31.17
C SER A 412 15.05 13.42 31.03
N LYS A 413 14.46 12.99 29.90
CA LYS A 413 14.18 11.58 29.65
C LYS A 413 15.21 11.02 28.65
N TYR A 414 16.13 10.21 29.19
CA TYR A 414 17.19 9.54 28.44
C TYR A 414 16.83 8.07 28.23
N VAL A 415 16.95 7.59 26.99
CA VAL A 415 16.51 6.24 26.61
C VAL A 415 17.46 5.59 25.60
N TYR A 416 17.52 4.27 25.61
CA TYR A 416 18.36 3.49 24.70
C TYR A 416 17.53 2.68 23.71
N GLY A 417 17.91 2.75 22.42
CA GLY A 417 17.36 1.90 21.37
C GLY A 417 17.95 0.48 21.41
N LYS A 418 17.34 -0.40 20.65
CA LYS A 418 17.74 -1.82 20.55
C LYS A 418 19.10 -2.02 19.89
N LYS A 419 19.41 -1.21 18.91
CA LYS A 419 20.66 -1.20 18.13
C LYS A 419 21.04 0.23 17.81
N GLU A 420 22.30 0.42 17.41
CA GLU A 420 22.76 1.67 16.84
C GLU A 420 22.05 1.93 15.51
N VAL A 421 21.66 3.17 15.29
CA VAL A 421 20.95 3.67 14.11
C VAL A 421 21.80 4.74 13.45
N LEU A 422 22.04 4.58 12.14
CA LEU A 422 22.77 5.56 11.34
C LEU A 422 21.80 6.60 10.78
N MET A 423 22.00 7.87 11.12
CA MET A 423 21.11 8.96 10.72
C MET A 423 21.89 10.14 10.14
N PRO A 424 21.32 10.91 9.20
CA PRO A 424 21.89 12.19 8.76
C PRO A 424 21.89 13.20 9.90
N ILE A 425 22.89 14.09 9.91
CA ILE A 425 22.96 15.17 10.89
C ILE A 425 22.25 16.39 10.33
N LEU A 426 21.31 16.91 11.12
CA LEU A 426 20.63 18.17 10.84
C LEU A 426 21.35 19.33 11.54
N GLU A 427 21.48 20.46 10.86
CA GLU A 427 21.89 21.75 11.41
C GLU A 427 20.68 22.70 11.47
N HIS A 428 20.64 23.59 12.44
CA HIS A 428 19.54 24.54 12.64
C HIS A 428 20.01 25.80 13.37
N ARG A 429 19.17 26.84 13.33
CA ARG A 429 19.39 28.05 14.13
C ARG A 429 18.60 27.94 15.43
N THR A 430 19.31 28.03 16.56
CA THR A 430 18.72 27.81 17.90
C THR A 430 17.67 28.85 18.33
N ASN A 431 17.58 29.98 17.64
CA ASN A 431 16.56 31.00 17.91
C ASN A 431 15.33 30.93 16.98
N ALA A 432 15.29 29.93 16.08
CA ALA A 432 14.21 29.74 15.10
C ALA A 432 13.57 28.36 15.21
N SER A 433 14.38 27.32 15.49
CA SER A 433 13.94 25.93 15.50
C SER A 433 14.24 25.27 16.85
N TRP A 434 13.35 24.35 17.28
CA TRP A 434 13.43 23.67 18.57
C TRP A 434 13.62 22.17 18.36
N GLN A 435 14.53 21.59 19.15
CA GLN A 435 14.71 20.14 19.22
C GLN A 435 13.65 19.54 20.17
N GLU A 436 12.85 18.59 19.69
CA GLU A 436 11.90 17.84 20.51
C GLU A 436 12.49 16.49 20.92
N ILE A 437 13.27 15.84 20.04
CA ILE A 437 14.00 14.60 20.28
C ILE A 437 15.40 14.75 19.72
N VAL A 438 16.40 14.28 20.46
CA VAL A 438 17.79 14.26 20.01
C VAL A 438 18.41 12.88 20.15
N ALA A 439 19.32 12.55 19.24
CA ALA A 439 20.27 11.45 19.34
C ALA A 439 21.54 11.97 20.01
N ILE A 440 22.13 11.18 20.89
CA ILE A 440 23.33 11.55 21.63
C ILE A 440 24.50 10.67 21.19
N SER A 441 25.62 11.29 20.87
CA SER A 441 26.87 10.59 20.58
C SER A 441 28.05 11.38 21.11
N GLY A 442 28.84 10.80 21.98
CA GLY A 442 29.84 11.51 22.75
C GLY A 442 29.23 12.61 23.61
N GLU A 443 29.74 13.83 23.50
CA GLU A 443 29.23 15.01 24.21
C GLU A 443 28.25 15.85 23.40
N ASN A 444 27.90 15.40 22.18
CA ASN A 444 27.04 16.14 21.27
C ASN A 444 25.64 15.54 21.16
N ASN A 445 24.67 16.39 20.89
CA ASN A 445 23.31 16.00 20.56
C ASN A 445 22.99 16.36 19.10
N PHE A 446 22.21 15.52 18.45
CA PHE A 446 21.84 15.63 17.04
C PHE A 446 20.33 15.53 16.89
N PRO A 447 19.67 16.46 16.19
CA PRO A 447 18.22 16.46 16.06
C PRO A 447 17.67 15.18 15.42
N VAL A 448 16.63 14.58 16.06
CA VAL A 448 15.82 13.49 15.50
C VAL A 448 14.44 14.01 15.11
N LEU A 449 13.89 14.89 15.93
CA LEU A 449 12.62 15.57 15.64
C LEU A 449 12.79 17.07 15.96
N MET A 450 12.60 17.88 14.94
CA MET A 450 12.66 19.35 15.03
C MET A 450 11.25 19.95 14.92
N LYS A 451 11.10 21.14 15.49
CA LYS A 451 9.86 21.93 15.44
C LYS A 451 10.17 23.37 15.07
N ASP A 452 9.50 23.89 14.05
CA ASP A 452 9.52 25.28 13.60
C ASP A 452 8.11 25.87 13.60
N SER A 453 8.01 27.19 13.58
CA SER A 453 6.75 27.90 13.39
C SER A 453 6.81 28.73 12.11
N PHE A 454 5.77 28.63 11.28
CA PHE A 454 5.61 29.48 10.12
C PHE A 454 4.17 29.98 10.03
N GLY A 455 3.99 31.29 10.07
CA GLY A 455 2.66 31.90 10.14
C GLY A 455 1.91 31.45 11.39
N LYS A 456 0.79 30.73 11.21
CA LYS A 456 -0.01 30.15 12.30
C LYS A 456 0.19 28.65 12.44
N GLY A 457 0.91 28.02 11.52
CA GLY A 457 1.14 26.58 11.45
C GLY A 457 2.48 26.16 12.04
N THR A 458 2.64 24.87 12.21
CA THR A 458 3.85 24.26 12.74
C THR A 458 4.47 23.35 11.69
N ILE A 459 5.79 23.40 11.56
CA ILE A 459 6.59 22.47 10.77
C ILE A 459 7.31 21.54 11.73
N TYR A 460 7.19 20.25 11.47
CA TYR A 460 8.01 19.23 12.12
C TYR A 460 8.93 18.60 11.07
N THR A 461 10.23 18.48 11.39
CA THR A 461 11.20 17.77 10.56
C THR A 461 11.64 16.52 11.28
N LEU A 462 11.32 15.35 10.69
CA LEU A 462 11.70 14.04 11.18
C LEU A 462 12.98 13.58 10.49
N THR A 463 14.03 13.29 11.25
CA THR A 463 15.24 12.65 10.74
C THR A 463 14.95 11.19 10.40
N VAL A 464 15.19 10.83 9.15
CA VAL A 464 14.99 9.48 8.64
C VAL A 464 16.31 8.71 8.71
N PRO A 465 16.33 7.51 9.31
CA PRO A 465 17.49 6.62 9.28
C PRO A 465 17.88 6.25 7.85
N GLU A 466 19.18 5.98 7.63
CA GLU A 466 19.70 5.51 6.32
C GLU A 466 19.04 4.17 5.87
N ASN A 467 18.71 3.34 6.84
CA ASN A 467 17.88 2.16 6.62
C ASN A 467 16.53 2.38 7.32
N TYR A 468 15.43 2.43 6.58
CA TYR A 468 14.11 2.71 7.14
C TYR A 468 13.65 1.67 8.17
N SER A 469 14.10 0.41 8.06
CA SER A 469 13.80 -0.61 9.07
C SER A 469 14.41 -0.29 10.44
N ASP A 470 15.38 0.63 10.51
CA ASP A 470 15.97 1.06 11.78
C ASP A 470 15.02 1.92 12.64
N PHE A 471 13.90 2.39 12.09
CA PHE A 471 12.80 2.90 12.92
C PHE A 471 12.34 1.87 13.97
N TYR A 472 12.45 0.57 13.68
CA TYR A 472 12.11 -0.50 14.60
C TYR A 472 13.16 -0.73 15.70
N ASN A 473 14.31 -0.07 15.61
CA ASN A 473 15.35 -0.09 16.64
C ASN A 473 15.25 1.08 17.61
N LEU A 474 14.41 2.09 17.31
CA LEU A 474 14.18 3.23 18.19
C LEU A 474 13.45 2.80 19.48
N PRO A 475 13.72 3.47 20.61
CA PRO A 475 13.00 3.22 21.86
C PRO A 475 11.49 3.50 21.73
N ALA A 476 10.67 2.77 22.47
CA ALA A 476 9.21 2.97 22.47
C ALA A 476 8.81 4.41 22.83
N GLU A 477 9.57 5.03 23.72
CA GLU A 477 9.37 6.43 24.14
C GLU A 477 9.61 7.41 22.99
N VAL A 478 10.66 7.22 22.18
CA VAL A 478 10.95 8.03 21.00
C VAL A 478 9.83 7.85 19.97
N LEU A 479 9.43 6.61 19.70
CA LEU A 479 8.31 6.34 18.80
C LEU A 479 7.00 6.96 19.30
N THR A 480 6.78 7.00 20.61
CA THR A 480 5.59 7.61 21.22
C THR A 480 5.56 9.13 21.01
N GLU A 481 6.68 9.82 21.17
CA GLU A 481 6.73 11.27 20.88
C GLU A 481 6.54 11.58 19.40
N ILE A 482 7.09 10.76 18.50
CA ILE A 482 6.83 10.87 17.06
C ILE A 482 5.32 10.69 16.78
N ARG A 483 4.67 9.67 17.36
CA ARG A 483 3.22 9.45 17.22
C ARG A 483 2.41 10.64 17.71
N LYS A 484 2.75 11.25 18.84
CA LYS A 484 2.06 12.43 19.39
C LYS A 484 2.05 13.60 18.41
N VAL A 485 3.12 13.80 17.66
CA VAL A 485 3.18 14.84 16.62
C VAL A 485 2.20 14.54 15.50
N PHE A 486 2.23 13.35 14.93
CA PHE A 486 1.33 12.96 13.86
C PHE A 486 -0.14 12.92 14.31
N MET A 487 -0.38 12.37 15.50
CA MET A 487 -1.72 12.16 16.05
C MET A 487 -2.21 13.33 16.92
N LYS A 488 -1.62 14.53 16.78
CA LYS A 488 -1.98 15.72 17.56
C LYS A 488 -3.48 16.01 17.51
N ASN A 489 -4.09 15.83 16.34
CA ASN A 489 -5.51 16.12 16.09
C ASN A 489 -6.44 14.90 16.21
N PHE A 490 -5.94 13.76 16.69
CA PHE A 490 -6.74 12.61 17.04
C PHE A 490 -7.04 12.62 18.54
N ASP A 491 -8.17 12.04 18.93
CA ASP A 491 -8.57 11.93 20.34
C ASP A 491 -7.74 10.91 21.12
N PHE A 492 -6.87 10.19 20.45
CA PHE A 492 -6.06 9.13 21.05
C PHE A 492 -4.69 9.01 20.38
N TYR A 493 -3.78 8.33 21.06
CA TYR A 493 -2.52 7.79 20.53
C TYR A 493 -2.14 6.54 21.33
N ILE A 494 -1.13 5.81 20.87
CA ILE A 494 -0.60 4.64 21.57
C ILE A 494 0.82 4.87 22.08
N GLU A 495 1.10 4.33 23.27
CA GLU A 495 2.44 4.08 23.79
C GLU A 495 2.75 2.60 23.58
N ALA A 496 3.67 2.31 22.67
CA ALA A 496 4.05 0.97 22.25
C ALA A 496 5.43 0.98 21.58
N GLY A 497 6.03 -0.18 21.43
CA GLY A 497 7.18 -0.38 20.55
C GLY A 497 6.80 -0.31 19.06
N GLU A 498 7.63 -0.89 18.25
CA GLU A 498 7.47 -1.02 16.79
C GLU A 498 6.54 -2.19 16.41
N LYS A 499 6.23 -2.28 15.12
CA LYS A 499 5.43 -3.35 14.49
C LYS A 499 4.01 -3.48 15.09
N ILE A 500 3.46 -2.34 15.44
CA ILE A 500 2.06 -2.16 15.81
C ILE A 500 1.49 -1.11 14.85
N ALA A 501 0.47 -1.45 14.10
CA ALA A 501 -0.23 -0.52 13.22
C ALA A 501 -1.58 -0.08 13.79
N ILE A 502 -2.05 1.08 13.34
CA ILE A 502 -3.39 1.59 13.64
C ILE A 502 -4.08 1.92 12.33
N PHE A 503 -5.30 1.45 12.18
CA PHE A 503 -6.21 1.78 11.08
C PHE A 503 -7.41 2.51 11.65
N VAL A 504 -7.69 3.72 11.18
CA VAL A 504 -8.76 4.59 11.71
C VAL A 504 -9.86 4.73 10.68
N TYR A 505 -11.11 4.86 11.17
CA TYR A 505 -12.30 5.00 10.34
C TYR A 505 -13.16 6.20 10.76
N THR A 506 -13.96 6.71 9.84
CA THR A 506 -14.76 7.94 10.02
C THR A 506 -15.80 7.88 11.13
N ASN A 507 -16.18 6.69 11.57
CA ASN A 507 -17.16 6.47 12.65
C ASN A 507 -16.54 6.30 14.04
N ASN A 508 -15.31 6.80 14.24
CA ASN A 508 -14.53 6.67 15.48
C ASN A 508 -14.14 5.22 15.86
N THR A 509 -14.31 4.29 14.93
CA THR A 509 -13.75 2.95 15.08
C THR A 509 -12.30 2.95 14.62
N PHE A 510 -11.48 2.14 15.26
CA PHE A 510 -10.10 1.93 14.85
C PHE A 510 -9.67 0.49 15.16
N ILE A 511 -8.66 0.03 14.43
CA ILE A 511 -8.07 -1.30 14.60
C ILE A 511 -6.63 -1.11 15.03
N ILE A 512 -6.20 -1.81 16.07
CA ILE A 512 -4.79 -1.93 16.46
C ILE A 512 -4.34 -3.34 16.08
N GLU A 513 -3.34 -3.46 15.21
CA GLU A 513 -2.78 -4.73 14.74
C GLU A 513 -1.33 -4.88 15.18
N SER A 514 -1.00 -6.06 15.71
CA SER A 514 0.37 -6.45 16.05
C SER A 514 0.91 -7.40 15.00
N PHE A 515 2.04 -7.04 14.40
CA PHE A 515 2.82 -7.91 13.51
C PHE A 515 3.90 -8.71 14.25
N LEU A 516 3.92 -8.63 15.57
CA LEU A 516 4.90 -9.31 16.42
C LEU A 516 4.55 -10.80 16.56
N PRO A 517 5.56 -11.71 16.54
CA PRO A 517 5.33 -13.14 16.71
C PRO A 517 5.13 -13.55 18.18
N TYR A 518 4.95 -12.60 19.08
CA TYR A 518 4.74 -12.82 20.51
C TYR A 518 3.69 -11.87 21.07
N ARG A 519 3.13 -12.24 22.22
CA ARG A 519 2.17 -11.39 22.93
C ARG A 519 2.80 -10.05 23.30
N THR A 520 2.08 -8.96 23.06
CA THR A 520 2.53 -7.61 23.41
C THR A 520 1.42 -6.82 24.08
N ARG A 521 1.82 -5.76 24.76
CA ARG A 521 0.93 -4.82 25.43
C ARG A 521 1.11 -3.43 24.84
N VAL A 522 0.00 -2.75 24.63
CA VAL A 522 -0.08 -1.37 24.15
C VAL A 522 -0.84 -0.55 25.18
N ASN A 523 -0.31 0.60 25.58
CA ASN A 523 -1.07 1.58 26.35
C ASN A 523 -1.75 2.55 25.36
N LEU A 524 -3.07 2.51 25.33
CA LEU A 524 -3.90 3.41 24.55
C LEU A 524 -4.30 4.61 25.41
N HIS A 525 -3.89 5.79 24.99
CA HIS A 525 -4.16 7.06 25.66
C HIS A 525 -5.35 7.75 24.98
N ILE A 526 -6.40 8.05 25.73
CA ILE A 526 -7.59 8.79 25.28
C ILE A 526 -7.57 10.18 25.90
N LYS A 527 -7.45 11.22 25.04
CA LYS A 527 -7.30 12.63 25.46
C LYS A 527 -8.58 13.21 26.06
N ASP A 528 -9.74 12.82 25.54
CA ASP A 528 -11.03 13.24 26.11
C ASP A 528 -11.52 12.22 27.13
N LYS A 529 -11.46 12.60 28.41
CA LYS A 529 -11.83 11.73 29.55
C LYS A 529 -13.30 11.32 29.58
N ASN A 530 -14.16 12.03 28.85
CA ASN A 530 -15.60 11.72 28.79
C ASN A 530 -15.89 10.59 27.78
N LYS A 531 -14.96 10.31 26.89
CA LYS A 531 -15.13 9.23 25.90
C LYS A 531 -14.89 7.86 26.52
N LYS A 532 -15.73 6.91 26.12
CA LYS A 532 -15.66 5.50 26.48
C LYS A 532 -15.02 4.68 25.38
N LEU A 533 -14.27 3.68 25.76
CA LEU A 533 -13.67 2.73 24.84
C LEU A 533 -14.49 1.44 24.81
N ILE A 534 -15.00 1.10 23.62
CA ILE A 534 -15.86 -0.07 23.39
C ILE A 534 -15.12 -1.10 22.53
N ASP A 535 -15.28 -2.37 22.84
CA ASP A 535 -14.99 -3.49 21.93
C ASP A 535 -16.31 -3.84 21.19
N PRO A 536 -16.49 -3.39 19.94
CA PRO A 536 -17.78 -3.56 19.25
C PRO A 536 -18.07 -5.02 18.90
N LEU A 537 -17.06 -5.87 18.77
CA LEU A 537 -17.24 -7.31 18.49
C LEU A 537 -17.74 -8.07 19.70
N LYS A 538 -17.42 -7.60 20.91
CA LYS A 538 -17.87 -8.19 22.19
C LYS A 538 -19.03 -7.43 22.82
N ALA A 539 -19.43 -6.30 22.22
CA ALA A 539 -20.44 -5.39 22.75
C ALA A 539 -20.20 -5.01 24.22
N CYS A 540 -18.95 -4.72 24.60
CA CYS A 540 -18.58 -4.39 25.98
C CYS A 540 -17.68 -3.16 26.07
N GLU A 541 -17.86 -2.37 27.13
CA GLU A 541 -16.98 -1.27 27.51
C GLU A 541 -15.69 -1.82 28.14
N LEU A 542 -14.54 -1.29 27.73
CA LEU A 542 -13.25 -1.62 28.34
C LEU A 542 -13.06 -0.80 29.62
N LYS A 543 -12.40 -1.41 30.59
CA LYS A 543 -12.06 -0.74 31.85
C LYS A 543 -10.82 0.13 31.68
N ILE A 544 -10.86 1.33 32.25
CA ILE A 544 -9.71 2.21 32.37
C ILE A 544 -8.67 1.54 33.25
N SER A 545 -7.44 1.47 32.78
CA SER A 545 -6.31 0.89 33.54
C SER A 545 -5.62 1.92 34.43
N MET A 546 -5.52 3.18 33.93
CA MET A 546 -4.92 4.29 34.68
C MET A 546 -5.59 5.61 34.26
N ILE A 547 -5.71 6.52 35.22
CA ILE A 547 -6.20 7.89 34.98
C ILE A 547 -5.03 8.84 35.26
N SER A 548 -4.63 9.63 34.25
CA SER A 548 -3.72 10.74 34.44
C SER A 548 -4.51 12.05 34.64
N GLU A 549 -3.80 13.17 34.84
CA GLU A 549 -4.45 14.50 34.95
C GLU A 549 -5.21 14.86 33.67
N THR A 550 -4.72 14.46 32.50
CA THR A 550 -5.22 14.90 31.18
C THR A 550 -5.85 13.78 30.34
N GLU A 551 -5.62 12.51 30.65
CA GLU A 551 -5.94 11.38 29.77
C GLU A 551 -6.44 10.16 30.56
N ASN A 552 -7.30 9.35 29.92
CA ASN A 552 -7.58 7.98 30.34
C ASN A 552 -6.65 7.02 29.59
N ILE A 553 -6.07 6.06 30.29
CA ILE A 553 -5.14 5.09 29.72
C ILE A 553 -5.75 3.69 29.84
N TYR A 554 -5.77 2.98 28.72
CA TYR A 554 -6.27 1.61 28.61
C TYR A 554 -5.12 0.68 28.22
N GLU A 555 -4.93 -0.37 28.97
CA GLU A 555 -3.99 -1.45 28.64
C GLU A 555 -4.65 -2.42 27.67
N ILE A 556 -4.12 -2.51 26.44
CA ILE A 556 -4.60 -3.39 25.39
C ILE A 556 -3.59 -4.52 25.19
N ASN A 557 -4.01 -5.74 25.50
CA ASN A 557 -3.21 -6.93 25.24
C ASN A 557 -3.51 -7.46 23.83
N LEU A 558 -2.45 -7.69 23.06
CA LEU A 558 -2.48 -8.25 21.72
C LEU A 558 -1.79 -9.61 21.71
N GLU A 559 -2.44 -10.61 21.17
CA GLU A 559 -1.86 -11.93 20.92
C GLU A 559 -0.86 -11.87 19.75
N PRO A 560 -0.01 -12.88 19.53
CA PRO A 560 0.88 -12.91 18.38
C PRO A 560 0.13 -12.73 17.06
N ALA A 561 0.64 -11.85 16.19
CA ALA A 561 0.07 -11.58 14.85
C ALA A 561 -1.46 -11.41 14.87
N SER A 562 -1.96 -10.55 15.76
CA SER A 562 -3.39 -10.36 15.97
C SER A 562 -3.80 -8.89 15.99
N TYR A 563 -5.10 -8.65 15.95
CA TYR A 563 -5.67 -7.30 16.00
C TYR A 563 -6.80 -7.18 17.04
N ARG A 564 -7.11 -5.95 17.39
CA ARG A 564 -8.28 -5.57 18.21
C ARG A 564 -9.05 -4.47 17.50
N VAL A 565 -10.36 -4.63 17.40
CA VAL A 565 -11.29 -3.62 16.90
C VAL A 565 -11.82 -2.84 18.10
N LEU A 566 -11.71 -1.54 18.07
CA LEU A 566 -12.06 -0.65 19.17
C LEU A 566 -12.84 0.56 18.62
N LYS A 567 -13.70 1.12 19.46
CA LYS A 567 -14.50 2.29 19.10
C LYS A 567 -14.53 3.29 20.25
N LEU A 568 -14.40 4.58 19.93
CA LEU A 568 -14.64 5.67 20.87
C LEU A 568 -16.09 6.13 20.78
N GLU A 569 -16.77 6.14 21.93
CA GLU A 569 -18.13 6.67 22.08
C GLU A 569 -18.17 7.81 23.10
N ASN A 570 -19.16 8.73 22.94
CA ASN A 570 -19.36 9.86 23.86
C ASN A 570 -19.98 9.42 25.18
#